data_8402a53b7d137ec29174cb6214f704e4
#
_entry.id   8402a53b7d137ec29174cb6214f704e4
#
_cell.length_a   1.000
_cell.length_b   1.000
_cell.length_c   1.000
_cell.angle_alpha   90.00
_cell.angle_beta   90.00
_cell.angle_gamma   90.00
#
_symmetry.space_group_name_H-M   'P 1'
#
loop_
_entity.id
_entity.type
_entity.pdbx_description
1 polymer ?
#
loop_
_entity_poly.entity_id
_entity_poly.type
_entity_poly.pdbx_seq_one_letter_code
_entity_poly.pdbx_strand_id
1 'polypeptide(L)'
;PHGGFVFRGGRTGRQEQNRALVEFKLTLDSNPEFTACVLTAFARAAFRLGRAGQAGCKTVFDIPPAALSPLSPEELRRQLL
;
A
#
# COMPACT_ATOMS: atom_id res chain seq x y z
N PRO A 1 12.21 4.94 18.98
CA PRO A 1 11.67 5.39 17.70
C PRO A 1 11.99 4.40 16.59
N HIS A 2 10.99 4.13 15.77
CA HIS A 2 11.10 3.23 14.66
C HIS A 2 10.61 3.93 13.40
N GLY A 3 11.15 3.51 12.25
CA GLY A 3 10.74 4.09 10.99
C GLY A 3 11.75 3.80 9.89
N GLY A 4 11.64 4.53 8.81
CA GLY A 4 12.53 4.37 7.70
C GLY A 4 12.31 5.41 6.62
N PHE A 5 13.19 5.37 5.64
CA PHE A 5 13.13 6.22 4.46
C PHE A 5 13.15 5.37 3.22
N VAL A 6 12.40 5.79 2.22
CA VAL A 6 12.52 5.25 0.87
C VAL A 6 12.76 6.42 -0.08
N PHE A 7 13.79 6.30 -0.88
CA PHE A 7 14.09 7.25 -1.94
C PHE A 7 14.11 6.49 -3.25
N ARG A 8 13.37 6.98 -4.22
CA ARG A 8 13.39 6.39 -5.53
C ARG A 8 13.62 7.47 -6.57
N GLY A 9 14.78 7.43 -7.19
CA GLY A 9 15.10 8.28 -8.33
C GLY A 9 14.74 7.59 -9.63
N GLY A 10 14.28 8.37 -10.58
CA GLY A 10 13.99 7.86 -11.93
C GLY A 10 14.17 8.94 -12.96
N ARG A 11 14.13 8.53 -14.20
CA ARG A 11 14.20 9.44 -15.33
C ARG A 11 13.10 9.09 -16.31
N THR A 12 12.57 10.12 -16.96
CA THR A 12 11.53 9.98 -17.97
C THR A 12 11.90 10.81 -19.20
N GLY A 13 11.17 10.59 -20.27
CA GLY A 13 11.42 11.27 -21.53
C GLY A 13 12.25 10.42 -22.47
N ARG A 14 12.22 10.80 -23.73
CA ARG A 14 12.83 10.01 -24.81
C ARG A 14 14.35 9.84 -24.66
N GLN A 15 15.01 10.84 -24.06
CA GLN A 15 16.46 10.82 -23.82
C GLN A 15 16.78 10.85 -22.33
N GLU A 16 15.83 10.41 -21.51
CA GLU A 16 15.97 10.38 -20.05
C GLU A 16 16.35 11.75 -19.47
N GLN A 17 15.85 12.83 -20.07
CA GLN A 17 16.21 14.17 -19.67
C GLN A 17 15.45 14.71 -18.47
N ASN A 18 14.33 14.09 -18.11
CA ASN A 18 13.51 14.54 -16.99
C ASN A 18 13.79 13.68 -15.76
N ARG A 19 14.07 14.32 -14.65
CA ARG A 19 14.27 13.61 -13.39
C ARG A 19 12.98 13.56 -12.61
N ALA A 20 12.78 12.44 -11.89
CA ALA A 20 11.68 12.27 -10.97
C ALA A 20 12.23 11.72 -9.66
N LEU A 21 11.69 12.17 -8.56
CA LEU A 21 12.09 11.70 -7.23
C LEU A 21 10.84 11.45 -6.40
N VAL A 22 10.76 10.25 -5.83
CA VAL A 22 9.75 9.92 -4.82
C VAL A 22 10.47 9.72 -3.51
N GLU A 23 9.98 10.39 -2.48
CA GLU A 23 10.49 10.26 -1.13
C GLU A 23 9.35 9.80 -0.22
N PHE A 24 9.65 8.86 0.65
CA PHE A 24 8.72 8.37 1.65
C PHE A 24 9.44 8.31 2.98
N LYS A 25 8.79 8.84 4.02
CA LYS A 25 9.31 8.77 5.38
C LYS A 25 8.25 8.18 6.29
N LEU A 26 8.65 7.18 7.07
CA LEU A 26 7.82 6.57 8.09
C LEU A 26 8.41 6.86 9.46
N THR A 27 7.60 7.37 10.38
CA THR A 27 7.97 7.58 11.77
C THR A 27 6.91 6.94 12.64
N LEU A 28 7.31 6.05 13.54
CA LEU A 28 6.38 5.27 14.36
C LEU A 28 6.66 5.50 15.83
N ASP A 29 5.60 5.75 16.59
CA ASP A 29 5.67 5.73 18.05
C ASP A 29 5.60 4.29 18.57
N SER A 30 4.85 3.43 17.91
CA SER A 30 4.73 2.03 18.27
C SER A 30 4.87 1.14 17.06
N ASN A 31 5.99 0.45 16.96
CA ASN A 31 6.21 -0.54 15.90
C ASN A 31 5.26 -1.75 16.01
N PRO A 32 5.01 -2.33 17.22
CA PRO A 32 4.06 -3.44 17.32
C PRO A 32 2.65 -3.06 16.87
N GLU A 33 2.16 -1.89 17.20
CA GLU A 33 0.84 -1.43 16.79
C GLU A 33 0.75 -1.27 15.28
N PHE A 34 1.75 -0.65 14.67
CA PHE A 34 1.80 -0.51 13.22
C PHE A 34 1.79 -1.87 12.53
N THR A 35 2.61 -2.80 13.01
CA THR A 35 2.69 -4.15 12.45
C THR A 35 1.35 -4.87 12.57
N ALA A 36 0.68 -4.77 13.72
CA ALA A 36 -0.62 -5.37 13.92
C ALA A 36 -1.67 -4.80 12.95
N CYS A 37 -1.64 -3.49 12.73
CA CYS A 37 -2.55 -2.83 11.78
C CYS A 37 -2.31 -3.30 10.35
N VAL A 38 -1.05 -3.44 9.95
CA VAL A 38 -0.69 -3.94 8.61
C VAL A 38 -1.16 -5.38 8.43
N LEU A 39 -0.92 -6.24 9.42
CA LEU A 39 -1.38 -7.63 9.36
C LEU A 39 -2.89 -7.73 9.27
N THR A 40 -3.61 -6.89 10.03
CA THR A 40 -5.08 -6.86 9.98
C THR A 40 -5.57 -6.42 8.60
N ALA A 41 -4.92 -5.42 8.00
CA ALA A 41 -5.28 -4.96 6.66
C ALA A 41 -5.11 -6.06 5.62
N PHE A 42 -4.00 -6.80 5.67
CA PHE A 42 -3.77 -7.92 4.76
C PHE A 42 -4.71 -9.10 5.02
N ALA A 43 -5.06 -9.37 6.27
CA ALA A 43 -6.08 -10.37 6.60
C ALA A 43 -7.44 -9.99 5.99
N ARG A 44 -7.81 -8.72 6.06
CA ARG A 44 -9.03 -8.20 5.41
C ARG A 44 -9.00 -8.40 3.92
N ALA A 45 -7.88 -8.09 3.28
CA ALA A 45 -7.71 -8.30 1.85
C ALA A 45 -7.82 -9.78 1.48
N ALA A 46 -7.17 -10.65 2.23
CA ALA A 46 -7.24 -12.09 1.99
C ALA A 46 -8.68 -12.60 2.08
N PHE A 47 -9.43 -12.15 3.06
CA PHE A 47 -10.83 -12.52 3.23
C PHE A 47 -11.68 -12.06 2.03
N ARG A 48 -11.50 -10.82 1.62
CA ARG A 48 -12.27 -10.24 0.50
C ARG A 48 -11.95 -10.93 -0.83
N LEU A 49 -10.67 -11.19 -1.10
CA LEU A 49 -10.25 -11.88 -2.31
C LEU A 49 -10.78 -13.32 -2.32
N GLY A 50 -10.73 -13.99 -1.17
CA GLY A 50 -11.29 -15.34 -1.05
C GLY A 50 -12.78 -15.37 -1.33
N ARG A 51 -13.54 -14.41 -0.81
CA ARG A 51 -14.98 -14.30 -1.07
C ARG A 51 -15.28 -13.99 -2.54
N ALA A 52 -14.38 -13.32 -3.23
CA ALA A 52 -14.52 -13.05 -4.65
C ALA A 52 -14.10 -14.23 -5.52
N GLY A 53 -13.76 -15.39 -4.93
CA GLY A 53 -13.38 -16.57 -5.65
C GLY A 53 -11.92 -16.62 -6.08
N GLN A 54 -11.10 -15.70 -5.61
CA GLN A 54 -9.67 -15.68 -5.92
C GLN A 54 -8.91 -16.52 -4.90
N ALA A 55 -8.30 -17.60 -5.38
CA ALA A 55 -7.55 -18.52 -4.55
C ALA A 55 -6.09 -18.57 -5.01
N GLY A 56 -5.24 -19.17 -4.17
CA GLY A 56 -3.84 -19.37 -4.48
C GLY A 56 -2.96 -18.36 -3.73
N CYS A 57 -1.67 -18.45 -3.96
CA CYS A 57 -0.68 -17.58 -3.34
C CYS A 57 -0.74 -16.18 -3.97
N LYS A 58 -0.79 -15.17 -3.11
CA LYS A 58 -0.81 -13.77 -3.53
C LYS A 58 0.37 -13.03 -2.91
N THR A 59 0.92 -12.08 -3.64
CA THR A 59 1.92 -11.16 -3.13
C THR A 59 1.29 -9.77 -2.96
N VAL A 60 2.03 -8.83 -2.41
CA VAL A 60 1.57 -7.44 -2.27
C VAL A 60 1.22 -6.81 -3.62
N PHE A 61 1.83 -7.30 -4.69
CA PHE A 61 1.56 -6.79 -6.05
C PHE A 61 0.22 -7.25 -6.60
N ASP A 62 -0.37 -8.27 -6.00
CA ASP A 62 -1.65 -8.84 -6.45
C ASP A 62 -2.84 -8.23 -5.71
N ILE A 63 -2.59 -7.36 -4.73
CA ILE A 63 -3.62 -6.85 -3.83
C ILE A 63 -3.88 -5.38 -4.14
N PRO A 64 -5.09 -5.05 -4.61
CA PRO A 64 -5.44 -3.65 -4.83
C PRO A 64 -5.53 -2.90 -3.48
N PRO A 65 -5.06 -1.66 -3.42
CA PRO A 65 -5.09 -0.89 -2.16
C PRO A 65 -6.46 -0.82 -1.50
N ALA A 66 -7.53 -0.76 -2.30
CA ALA A 66 -8.88 -0.72 -1.76
C ALA A 66 -9.26 -1.96 -0.96
N ALA A 67 -8.64 -3.12 -1.25
CA ALA A 67 -8.91 -4.34 -0.50
C ALA A 67 -8.34 -4.30 0.92
N LEU A 68 -7.36 -3.46 1.16
CA LEU A 68 -6.70 -3.31 2.47
C LEU A 68 -7.49 -2.43 3.43
N SER A 69 -8.29 -1.51 2.91
CA SER A 69 -9.00 -0.52 3.71
C SER A 69 -10.31 -1.07 4.27
N PRO A 70 -10.72 -0.67 5.50
CA PRO A 70 -12.06 -0.98 5.98
C PRO A 70 -13.16 -0.24 5.22
N LEU A 71 -12.81 0.84 4.52
CA LEU A 71 -13.77 1.62 3.74
C LEU A 71 -14.04 0.96 2.39
N SER A 72 -15.23 1.19 1.85
CA SER A 72 -15.57 0.73 0.51
C SER A 72 -14.78 1.52 -0.55
N PRO A 73 -14.60 0.97 -1.77
CA PRO A 73 -13.99 1.73 -2.85
C PRO A 73 -14.70 3.05 -3.14
N GLU A 74 -16.02 3.08 -3.03
CA GLU A 74 -16.79 4.31 -3.22
C GLU A 74 -16.45 5.36 -2.17
N GLU A 75 -16.36 4.94 -0.91
CA GLU A 75 -16.01 5.82 0.20
C GLU A 75 -14.57 6.34 0.04
N LEU A 76 -13.65 5.50 -0.38
CA LEU A 76 -12.28 5.90 -0.62
C LEU A 76 -12.19 6.97 -1.72
N ARG A 77 -12.92 6.78 -2.81
CA ARG A 77 -12.96 7.78 -3.88
C ARG A 77 -13.55 9.09 -3.40
N ARG A 78 -14.62 9.00 -2.62
CA ARG A 78 -15.28 10.20 -2.10
C ARG A 78 -14.38 11.00 -1.16
N GLN A 79 -13.58 10.32 -0.33
CA GLN A 79 -12.75 10.98 0.66
C GLN A 79 -11.38 11.42 0.14
N LEU A 80 -10.79 10.65 -0.79
CA LEU A 80 -9.41 10.84 -1.18
C LEU A 80 -9.23 11.39 -2.60
N LEU A 81 -10.25 11.36 -3.41
CA LEU A 81 -10.25 11.91 -4.75
C LEU A 81 -11.31 12.98 -4.89
#